data_3f3f5eaf899a8579efa36057714a5f57
#
_entry.id   3f3f5eaf899a8579efa36057714a5f57
#
_cell.length_a   1.000
_cell.length_b   1.000
_cell.length_c   1.000
_cell.angle_alpha   90.00
_cell.angle_beta   90.00
_cell.angle_gamma   90.00
#
_symmetry.space_group_name_H-M   'P 1'
#
loop_
_entity.id
_entity.type
_entity.pdbx_description
1 polymer ?
#
loop_
_entity_poly.entity_id
_entity_poly.type
_entity_poly.pdbx_seq_one_letter_code
_entity_poly.pdbx_strand_id
1 'polypeptide(L)'
;MKNIELVVPKLEEYYYEQKLEEDPNTMSYNNGYNVSYEGYHYDTGCIDFPKDKWKASYEKRIKENKFFVYIKDNEINEYVGYVNYQYNKNDDRYECGVLIEYKYRGKGYSKDALILLIKEAYKNNIQYL
;
A
#
# COMPACT_ATOMS: atom_id res chain seq x y z
N MET A 1 4.50 -8.23 -19.39
CA MET A 1 4.09 -7.41 -18.23
C MET A 1 2.61 -7.09 -18.32
N LYS A 2 1.92 -7.12 -17.18
CA LYS A 2 0.50 -6.77 -17.14
C LYS A 2 0.29 -5.28 -17.44
N ASN A 3 -0.87 -4.95 -18.00
CA ASN A 3 -1.22 -3.56 -18.29
C ASN A 3 -1.73 -2.87 -17.03
N ILE A 4 -0.79 -2.51 -16.18
CA ILE A 4 -1.07 -1.83 -14.91
C ILE A 4 -0.41 -0.46 -14.86
N GLU A 5 -0.97 0.40 -14.00
CA GLU A 5 -0.36 1.69 -13.69
C GLU A 5 -0.43 1.98 -12.21
N LEU A 6 0.45 2.84 -11.74
CA LEU A 6 0.45 3.31 -10.36
C LEU A 6 -0.31 4.64 -10.31
N VAL A 7 -1.30 4.72 -9.42
CA VAL A 7 -2.22 5.86 -9.34
C VAL A 7 -2.15 6.47 -7.94
N VAL A 8 -1.83 7.76 -7.86
CA VAL A 8 -1.89 8.47 -6.58
C VAL A 8 -3.36 8.67 -6.20
N PRO A 9 -3.83 8.07 -5.11
CA PRO A 9 -5.24 8.16 -4.76
C PRO A 9 -5.60 9.54 -4.25
N LYS A 10 -6.79 10.01 -4.63
CA LYS A 10 -7.41 11.19 -4.04
C LYS A 10 -7.99 10.80 -2.68
N LEU A 11 -8.26 11.80 -1.84
CA LEU A 11 -8.80 11.53 -0.50
C LEU A 11 -10.09 10.69 -0.56
N GLU A 12 -10.98 11.01 -1.49
CA GLU A 12 -12.24 10.28 -1.63
C GLU A 12 -12.07 8.83 -2.11
N GLU A 13 -10.88 8.46 -2.56
CA GLU A 13 -10.58 7.10 -2.99
C GLU A 13 -9.95 6.24 -1.89
N TYR A 14 -9.81 6.78 -0.69
CA TYR A 14 -9.24 6.04 0.43
C TYR A 14 -10.14 4.90 0.91
N TYR A 15 -11.37 4.83 0.43
CA TYR A 15 -12.25 3.69 0.68
C TYR A 15 -11.59 2.37 0.27
N TYR A 16 -10.76 2.39 -0.78
CA TYR A 16 -10.11 1.17 -1.24
C TYR A 16 -9.05 0.69 -0.26
N GLU A 17 -8.24 1.60 0.29
CA GLU A 17 -7.29 1.25 1.34
C GLU A 17 -8.03 0.69 2.56
N GLN A 18 -9.13 1.30 2.96
CA GLN A 18 -9.95 0.79 4.06
C GLN A 18 -10.43 -0.62 3.77
N LYS A 19 -10.95 -0.86 2.58
CA LYS A 19 -11.41 -2.19 2.18
C LYS A 19 -10.31 -3.24 2.32
N LEU A 20 -9.08 -2.92 1.90
CA LEU A 20 -7.96 -3.84 1.99
C LEU A 20 -7.56 -4.10 3.44
N GLU A 21 -7.40 -3.04 4.22
CA GLU A 21 -6.88 -3.15 5.59
C GLU A 21 -7.88 -3.77 6.56
N GLU A 22 -9.17 -3.71 6.26
CA GLU A 22 -10.23 -4.30 7.07
C GLU A 22 -10.68 -5.68 6.59
N ASP A 23 -10.06 -6.21 5.53
CA ASP A 23 -10.39 -7.55 5.01
C ASP A 23 -9.46 -8.60 5.61
N PRO A 24 -10.01 -9.54 6.43
CA PRO A 24 -9.19 -10.59 7.04
C PRO A 24 -8.43 -11.45 6.04
N ASN A 25 -9.00 -11.72 4.87
CA ASN A 25 -8.32 -12.53 3.86
C ASN A 25 -7.11 -11.82 3.28
N THR A 26 -7.23 -10.51 3.02
CA THR A 26 -6.12 -9.70 2.50
C THR A 26 -5.06 -9.48 3.57
N MET A 27 -5.46 -9.29 4.83
CA MET A 27 -4.56 -8.90 5.90
C MET A 27 -4.02 -10.06 6.74
N SER A 28 -4.34 -11.30 6.40
CA SER A 28 -3.93 -12.47 7.19
C SER A 28 -2.42 -12.59 7.41
N TYR A 29 -1.61 -12.10 6.47
CA TYR A 29 -0.15 -12.09 6.62
C TYR A 29 0.32 -11.28 7.83
N ASN A 30 -0.50 -10.36 8.29
CA ASN A 30 -0.19 -9.41 9.36
C ASN A 30 -0.72 -9.87 10.72
N ASN A 31 -1.30 -11.06 10.82
CA ASN A 31 -1.83 -11.56 12.11
C ASN A 31 -0.70 -12.06 13.00
N GLY A 32 -0.98 -12.12 14.29
CA GLY A 32 -0.08 -12.74 15.26
C GLY A 32 1.14 -11.92 15.67
N TYR A 33 1.25 -10.67 15.25
CA TYR A 33 2.37 -9.80 15.66
C TYR A 33 2.05 -9.12 16.98
N ASN A 34 3.01 -9.14 17.89
CA ASN A 34 2.86 -8.51 19.20
C ASN A 34 3.23 -7.02 19.10
N VAL A 35 2.36 -6.26 18.46
CA VAL A 35 2.53 -4.82 18.29
C VAL A 35 1.34 -4.11 18.91
N SER A 36 1.56 -2.90 19.37
CA SER A 36 0.55 -2.09 20.04
C SER A 36 0.37 -0.78 19.31
N TYR A 37 -0.49 -0.77 18.28
CA TYR A 37 -0.90 0.48 17.66
C TYR A 37 -2.41 0.47 17.43
N GLU A 38 -2.97 1.67 17.38
CA GLU A 38 -4.41 1.87 17.32
C GLU A 38 -5.01 1.21 16.09
N GLY A 39 -6.08 0.45 16.31
CA GLY A 39 -6.83 -0.18 15.23
C GLY A 39 -6.32 -1.54 14.80
N TYR A 40 -5.17 -1.98 15.29
CA TYR A 40 -4.62 -3.28 14.91
C TYR A 40 -5.35 -4.42 15.63
N HIS A 41 -5.68 -5.48 14.88
CA HIS A 41 -6.32 -6.70 15.36
C HIS A 41 -5.34 -7.87 15.25
N TYR A 42 -4.89 -8.36 16.39
CA TYR A 42 -3.90 -9.43 16.49
C TYR A 42 -4.37 -10.72 15.81
N ASP A 43 -5.65 -11.07 15.97
CA ASP A 43 -6.22 -12.33 15.49
C ASP A 43 -6.40 -12.39 13.97
N THR A 44 -6.70 -11.27 13.34
CA THR A 44 -6.98 -11.21 11.90
C THR A 44 -5.88 -10.53 11.11
N GLY A 45 -5.06 -9.70 11.76
CA GLY A 45 -4.09 -8.84 11.10
C GLY A 45 -4.68 -7.55 10.55
N CYS A 46 -5.99 -7.37 10.67
CA CYS A 46 -6.66 -6.19 10.14
C CYS A 46 -6.28 -4.93 10.90
N ILE A 47 -6.38 -3.81 10.21
CA ILE A 47 -6.16 -2.48 10.76
C ILE A 47 -7.41 -1.67 10.48
N ASP A 48 -8.04 -1.15 11.54
CA ASP A 48 -9.20 -0.28 11.39
C ASP A 48 -8.78 1.03 10.70
N PHE A 49 -9.45 1.34 9.61
CA PHE A 49 -9.16 2.55 8.86
C PHE A 49 -10.47 3.24 8.46
N PRO A 50 -11.26 3.68 9.47
CA PRO A 50 -12.55 4.29 9.20
C PRO A 50 -12.39 5.66 8.51
N LYS A 51 -13.46 6.10 7.87
CA LYS A 51 -13.46 7.32 7.06
C LYS A 51 -12.93 8.56 7.79
N ASP A 52 -13.19 8.67 9.10
CA ASP A 52 -12.70 9.80 9.89
C ASP A 52 -11.18 9.84 10.06
N LYS A 53 -10.49 8.76 9.72
CA LYS A 53 -9.02 8.69 9.74
C LYS A 53 -8.39 8.95 8.38
N TRP A 54 -9.16 8.98 7.31
CA TRP A 54 -8.62 9.13 5.94
C TRP A 54 -7.85 10.44 5.76
N LYS A 55 -8.44 11.54 6.20
CA LYS A 55 -7.85 12.87 6.01
C LYS A 55 -6.50 12.99 6.71
N ALA A 56 -6.40 12.50 7.93
CA ALA A 56 -5.15 12.53 8.69
C ALA A 56 -4.04 11.74 7.99
N SER A 57 -4.36 10.55 7.48
CA SER A 57 -3.39 9.75 6.73
C SER A 57 -2.97 10.42 5.44
N TYR A 58 -3.91 11.01 4.71
CA TYR A 58 -3.63 11.72 3.47
C TYR A 58 -2.69 12.90 3.71
N GLU A 59 -2.98 13.73 4.71
CA GLU A 59 -2.15 14.90 5.04
C GLU A 59 -0.78 14.49 5.55
N LYS A 60 -0.69 13.43 6.35
CA LYS A 60 0.57 12.92 6.87
C LYS A 60 1.49 12.44 5.75
N ARG A 61 0.92 11.75 4.77
CA ARG A 61 1.70 11.26 3.62
C ARG A 61 2.28 12.40 2.80
N ILE A 62 1.50 13.45 2.60
CA ILE A 62 1.98 14.65 1.91
C ILE A 62 3.07 15.34 2.73
N LYS A 63 2.82 15.57 4.02
CA LYS A 63 3.75 16.28 4.90
C LYS A 63 5.08 15.54 5.05
N GLU A 64 5.04 14.23 5.18
CA GLU A 64 6.23 13.40 5.38
C GLU A 64 6.81 12.88 4.08
N ASN A 65 6.26 13.30 2.94
CA ASN A 65 6.71 12.90 1.60
C ASN A 65 6.76 11.37 1.44
N LYS A 66 5.74 10.70 1.95
CA LYS A 66 5.60 9.25 1.80
C LYS A 66 4.97 8.91 0.46
N PHE A 67 5.57 7.99 -0.27
CA PHE A 67 5.02 7.54 -1.55
C PHE A 67 4.05 6.40 -1.30
N PHE A 68 2.78 6.62 -1.62
CA PHE A 68 1.72 5.63 -1.47
C PHE A 68 0.80 5.72 -2.67
N VAL A 69 0.69 4.64 -3.44
CA VAL A 69 -0.11 4.62 -4.67
C VAL A 69 -0.86 3.32 -4.82
N TYR A 70 -2.01 3.39 -5.49
CA TYR A 70 -2.78 2.20 -5.86
C TYR A 70 -2.21 1.59 -7.14
N ILE A 71 -2.39 0.28 -7.25
CA ILE A 71 -2.11 -0.47 -8.48
C ILE A 71 -3.44 -0.61 -9.22
N LYS A 72 -3.49 -0.07 -10.43
CA LYS A 72 -4.69 -0.19 -11.26
C LYS A 72 -4.42 -1.13 -12.44
N ASP A 73 -5.28 -2.11 -12.63
CA ASP A 73 -5.26 -2.94 -13.82
C ASP A 73 -6.16 -2.29 -14.87
N ASN A 74 -5.56 -1.80 -15.94
CA ASN A 74 -6.28 -1.07 -16.99
C ASN A 74 -7.14 -1.96 -17.88
N GLU A 75 -6.88 -3.26 -17.91
CA GLU A 75 -7.70 -4.19 -18.69
C GLU A 75 -9.06 -4.44 -18.05
N ILE A 76 -9.10 -4.52 -16.72
CA ILE A 76 -10.35 -4.72 -15.99
C ILE A 76 -10.88 -3.44 -15.35
N ASN A 77 -10.11 -2.34 -15.43
CA ASN A 77 -10.46 -1.04 -14.88
C ASN A 77 -10.77 -1.11 -13.38
N GLU A 78 -9.92 -1.80 -12.64
CA GLU A 78 -10.08 -2.02 -11.19
C GLU A 78 -8.76 -1.80 -10.47
N TYR A 79 -8.83 -1.34 -9.22
CA TYR A 79 -7.69 -1.37 -8.33
C TYR A 79 -7.48 -2.80 -7.82
N VAL A 80 -6.23 -3.23 -7.72
CA VAL A 80 -5.89 -4.59 -7.29
C VAL A 80 -5.00 -4.63 -6.04
N GLY A 81 -4.54 -3.49 -5.57
CA GLY A 81 -3.69 -3.38 -4.38
C GLY A 81 -3.04 -2.03 -4.28
N TYR A 82 -1.99 -1.96 -3.48
CA TYR A 82 -1.17 -0.74 -3.38
C TYR A 82 0.30 -1.06 -3.20
N VAL A 83 1.15 -0.09 -3.51
CA VAL A 83 2.59 -0.13 -3.22
C VAL A 83 2.99 1.17 -2.55
N ASN A 84 4.06 1.11 -1.77
CA ASN A 84 4.58 2.30 -1.11
C ASN A 84 6.08 2.22 -0.92
N TYR A 85 6.71 3.36 -0.67
CA TYR A 85 8.04 3.42 -0.08
C TYR A 85 8.11 4.60 0.88
N GLN A 86 8.97 4.47 1.87
CA GLN A 86 9.21 5.53 2.85
C GLN A 86 10.61 5.41 3.42
N TYR A 87 11.16 6.54 3.85
CA TYR A 87 12.49 6.58 4.46
C TYR A 87 12.42 6.08 5.89
N ASN A 88 13.32 5.16 6.25
CA ASN A 88 13.49 4.67 7.60
C ASN A 88 14.73 5.31 8.21
N LYS A 89 14.54 6.22 9.17
CA LYS A 89 15.62 6.97 9.82
C LYS A 89 16.58 6.07 10.60
N ASN A 90 16.06 5.00 11.20
CA ASN A 90 16.87 4.14 12.06
C ASN A 90 17.89 3.34 11.25
N ASP A 91 17.50 2.91 10.04
CA ASP A 91 18.34 2.09 9.16
C ASP A 91 18.95 2.90 8.02
N ASP A 92 18.67 4.20 7.95
CA ASP A 92 19.15 5.11 6.90
C ASP A 92 18.95 4.52 5.50
N ARG A 93 17.73 4.08 5.24
CA ARG A 93 17.36 3.51 3.93
C ARG A 93 15.86 3.68 3.68
N TYR A 94 15.47 3.51 2.42
CA TYR A 94 14.07 3.47 2.04
C TYR A 94 13.55 2.04 2.14
N GLU A 95 12.35 1.90 2.65
CA GLU A 95 11.64 0.62 2.71
C GLU A 95 10.47 0.68 1.77
N CYS A 96 10.19 -0.43 1.10
CA CYS A 96 9.04 -0.54 0.23
C CYS A 96 8.10 -1.63 0.70
N GLY A 97 6.82 -1.50 0.32
CA GLY A 97 5.81 -2.49 0.62
C GLY A 97 4.88 -2.67 -0.56
N VAL A 98 4.28 -3.84 -0.64
CA VAL A 98 3.26 -4.16 -1.63
C VAL A 98 2.18 -4.97 -0.96
N LEU A 99 0.93 -4.62 -1.25
CA LEU A 99 -0.22 -5.37 -0.78
C LEU A 99 -1.15 -5.62 -1.97
N ILE A 100 -1.43 -6.89 -2.24
CA ILE A 100 -2.37 -7.27 -3.30
C ILE A 100 -3.63 -7.78 -2.64
N GLU A 101 -4.78 -7.31 -3.12
CA GLU A 101 -6.07 -7.77 -2.64
C GLU A 101 -6.18 -9.29 -2.84
N TYR A 102 -6.72 -9.99 -1.86
CA TYR A 102 -6.71 -11.46 -1.81
C TYR A 102 -7.15 -12.11 -3.13
N LYS A 103 -8.27 -11.65 -3.71
CA LYS A 103 -8.82 -12.25 -4.94
C LYS A 103 -7.92 -12.10 -6.18
N TYR A 104 -6.94 -11.21 -6.10
CA TYR A 104 -6.02 -10.96 -7.23
C TYR A 104 -4.64 -11.59 -7.02
N ARG A 105 -4.42 -12.30 -5.92
CA ARG A 105 -3.14 -12.95 -5.65
C ARG A 105 -2.86 -14.11 -6.60
N GLY A 106 -1.57 -14.40 -6.80
CA GLY A 106 -1.15 -15.49 -7.68
C GLY A 106 -1.26 -15.17 -9.17
N LYS A 107 -1.45 -13.91 -9.54
CA LYS A 107 -1.63 -13.48 -10.93
C LYS A 107 -0.47 -12.62 -11.46
N GLY A 108 0.60 -12.45 -10.67
CA GLY A 108 1.78 -11.72 -11.09
C GLY A 108 1.74 -10.20 -10.88
N TYR A 109 0.72 -9.67 -10.21
CA TYR A 109 0.61 -8.23 -10.00
C TYR A 109 1.74 -7.65 -9.14
N SER A 110 2.14 -8.35 -8.07
CA SER A 110 3.16 -7.83 -7.15
C SER A 110 4.50 -7.62 -7.84
N LYS A 111 4.91 -8.54 -8.69
CA LYS A 111 6.16 -8.44 -9.43
C LYS A 111 6.15 -7.22 -10.36
N ASP A 112 5.10 -7.08 -11.16
CA ASP A 112 5.00 -5.98 -12.12
C ASP A 112 4.87 -4.63 -11.40
N ALA A 113 4.13 -4.59 -10.30
CA ALA A 113 3.98 -3.37 -9.50
C ALA A 113 5.31 -2.95 -8.86
N LEU A 114 6.11 -3.90 -8.37
CA LEU A 114 7.43 -3.60 -7.81
C LEU A 114 8.40 -3.08 -8.87
N ILE A 115 8.33 -3.60 -10.09
CA ILE A 115 9.14 -3.07 -11.19
C ILE A 115 8.79 -1.60 -11.45
N LEU A 116 7.50 -1.26 -11.49
CA LEU A 116 7.07 0.13 -11.68
C LEU A 116 7.47 1.01 -10.50
N LEU A 117 7.37 0.48 -9.28
CA LEU A 117 7.76 1.20 -8.07
C LEU A 117 9.26 1.54 -8.11
N ILE A 118 10.09 0.59 -8.49
CA ILE A 118 11.54 0.80 -8.60
C ILE A 118 11.85 1.89 -9.61
N LYS A 119 11.17 1.87 -10.77
CA LYS A 119 11.34 2.91 -11.79
C LYS A 119 10.95 4.29 -11.25
N GLU A 120 9.85 4.36 -10.51
CA GLU A 120 9.37 5.61 -9.94
C GLU A 120 10.32 6.14 -8.87
N ALA A 121 10.81 5.26 -8.01
CA ALA A 121 11.80 5.61 -6.99
C ALA A 121 13.08 6.16 -7.62
N TYR A 122 13.55 5.53 -8.68
CA TYR A 122 14.74 5.98 -9.40
C TYR A 122 14.56 7.39 -9.97
N LYS A 123 13.38 7.69 -10.50
CA LYS A 123 13.06 9.06 -10.98
C LYS A 123 13.15 10.09 -9.86
N ASN A 124 12.90 9.67 -8.61
CA ASN A 124 12.95 10.53 -7.44
C ASN A 124 14.32 10.46 -6.75
N ASN A 125 15.36 10.01 -7.46
CA ASN A 125 16.75 9.90 -6.98
C ASN A 125 16.93 8.92 -5.82
N ILE A 126 16.07 7.91 -5.73
CA ILE A 126 16.18 6.85 -4.73
C ILE A 126 16.76 5.62 -5.42
N GLN A 127 17.98 5.24 -5.04
CA GLN A 127 18.71 4.16 -5.72
C GLN A 127 18.55 2.80 -5.02
N TYR A 128 18.16 2.79 -3.75
CA TYR A 128 18.02 1.57 -2.96
C TYR A 128 16.66 1.54 -2.28
N LEU A 129 15.95 0.45 -2.43
CA LEU A 129 14.71 0.18 -1.73
C LEU A 129 14.83 -1.09 -0.90
#